data_ebfbdb3ed7b98f7508774b5ffefd6f83
#
_entry.id   ebfbdb3ed7b98f7508774b5ffefd6f83
#
_cell.length_a   1.000
_cell.length_b   1.000
_cell.length_c   1.000
_cell.angle_alpha   90.00
_cell.angle_beta   90.00
_cell.angle_gamma   90.00
#
_symmetry.space_group_name_H-M   'P 1'
#
loop_
_entity.id
_entity.type
_entity.pdbx_description
1 polymer ?
#
loop_
_entity_poly.entity_id
_entity_poly.type
_entity_poly.pdbx_seq_one_letter_code
_entity_poly.pdbx_strand_id
1 'polypeptide(L)'
;MVYPDRLQQKMSWVYLINLIFYLIPLFTVRFAIWQYLSMAAALLLFVLCYFWAHRSNKRDMHWPIIAMTLIAVLITPVNPGSISMFAYVGFFIGFAYTTKPYLLLLTALSALLLLLNWQLDIKWPYFVSMGIPMVIAVSFFGRIELARLRQQLAEQQSADEIKQLAAMELNISRLKASAGEQA
;
A
#
# COMPACT_ATOMS: atom_id res chain seq x y z
N MET A 1 -11.84 -13.10 -5.12
CA MET A 1 -10.50 -13.13 -5.72
C MET A 1 -9.52 -13.19 -4.56
N VAL A 2 -9.01 -14.37 -4.24
CA VAL A 2 -8.08 -14.61 -3.13
C VAL A 2 -6.68 -14.25 -3.66
N TYR A 3 -6.05 -13.22 -3.07
CA TYR A 3 -4.67 -12.87 -3.38
C TYR A 3 -3.74 -13.97 -2.87
N PRO A 4 -2.65 -14.31 -3.57
CA PRO A 4 -1.68 -15.29 -3.09
C PRO A 4 -0.98 -14.78 -1.83
N ASP A 5 -1.36 -15.34 -0.69
CA ASP A 5 -1.05 -14.85 0.67
C ASP A 5 0.44 -14.81 1.05
N ARG A 6 1.32 -15.52 0.35
CA ARG A 6 2.68 -15.74 0.85
C ARG A 6 3.75 -14.75 0.37
N LEU A 7 3.58 -14.13 -0.79
CA LEU A 7 4.54 -13.15 -1.31
C LEU A 7 4.29 -11.74 -0.79
N GLN A 8 3.04 -11.38 -0.57
CA GLN A 8 2.65 -10.09 0.00
C GLN A 8 3.13 -9.92 1.46
N GLN A 9 3.15 -10.99 2.25
CA GLN A 9 3.50 -10.94 3.67
C GLN A 9 5.00 -10.68 3.90
N LYS A 10 5.88 -11.14 3.01
CA LYS A 10 7.34 -10.92 3.13
C LYS A 10 7.79 -9.52 2.75
N MET A 11 7.11 -8.86 1.81
CA MET A 11 7.49 -7.51 1.37
C MET A 11 6.92 -6.39 2.25
N SER A 12 5.82 -6.62 2.96
CA SER A 12 5.18 -5.59 3.79
C SER A 12 6.09 -5.06 4.91
N TRP A 13 6.99 -5.88 5.46
CA TRP A 13 7.94 -5.45 6.48
C TRP A 13 9.05 -4.54 5.95
N VAL A 14 9.50 -4.76 4.72
CA VAL A 14 10.58 -3.97 4.10
C VAL A 14 10.16 -2.51 3.93
N TYR A 15 8.91 -2.28 3.62
CA TYR A 15 8.41 -0.90 3.47
C TYR A 15 8.35 -0.13 4.78
N LEU A 16 8.22 -0.82 5.93
CA LEU A 16 8.22 -0.17 7.25
C LEU A 16 9.54 0.53 7.60
N ILE A 17 10.62 0.27 6.84
CA ILE A 17 11.91 0.94 7.06
C ILE A 17 11.80 2.47 6.96
N ASN A 18 10.87 2.98 6.15
CA ASN A 18 10.64 4.41 6.03
C ASN A 18 10.09 5.06 7.31
N LEU A 19 9.53 4.27 8.25
CA LEU A 19 9.13 4.77 9.56
C LEU A 19 10.32 5.23 10.42
N ILE A 20 11.55 4.92 10.01
CA ILE A 20 12.74 5.46 10.67
C ILE A 20 12.71 7.01 10.69
N PHE A 21 12.17 7.63 9.64
CA PHE A 21 12.03 9.09 9.58
C PHE A 21 11.05 9.65 10.61
N TYR A 22 10.07 8.85 11.01
CA TYR A 22 9.18 9.19 12.13
C TYR A 22 9.94 9.21 13.46
N LEU A 23 10.96 8.39 13.61
CA LEU A 23 11.74 8.26 14.84
C LEU A 23 12.85 9.32 14.97
N ILE A 24 13.30 9.94 13.88
CA ILE A 24 14.39 10.94 13.92
C ILE A 24 14.14 12.08 14.92
N PRO A 25 12.95 12.72 14.96
CA PRO A 25 12.70 13.80 15.93
C PRO A 25 12.80 13.34 17.38
N LEU A 26 12.56 12.07 17.70
CA LEU A 26 12.68 11.53 19.06
C LEU A 26 14.11 11.63 19.61
N PHE A 27 15.11 11.63 18.73
CA PHE A 27 16.53 11.73 19.09
C PHE A 27 17.07 13.16 19.04
N THR A 28 16.37 14.05 18.31
CA THR A 28 16.84 15.42 18.04
C THR A 28 16.12 16.48 18.86
N VAL A 29 14.93 16.18 19.35
CA VAL A 29 14.07 17.10 20.10
C VAL A 29 13.71 16.48 21.45
N ARG A 30 13.68 17.31 22.50
CA ARG A 30 13.18 16.89 23.83
C ARG A 30 11.67 17.09 23.88
N PHE A 31 10.96 16.04 24.16
CA PHE A 31 9.50 16.04 24.29
C PHE A 31 9.07 15.84 25.75
N ALA A 32 7.88 16.27 26.09
CA ALA A 32 7.25 15.91 27.34
C ALA A 32 6.79 14.44 27.33
N ILE A 33 6.66 13.83 28.50
CA ILE A 33 6.28 12.39 28.63
C ILE A 33 4.98 12.09 27.88
N TRP A 34 3.97 12.94 27.97
CA TRP A 34 2.69 12.75 27.27
C TRP A 34 2.85 12.77 25.75
N GLN A 35 3.81 13.54 25.22
CA GLN A 35 4.12 13.57 23.77
C GLN A 35 4.75 12.27 23.33
N TYR A 36 5.68 11.71 24.10
CA TYR A 36 6.25 10.37 23.82
C TYR A 36 5.18 9.30 23.82
N LEU A 37 4.26 9.32 24.79
CA LEU A 37 3.14 8.37 24.85
C LEU A 37 2.20 8.52 23.66
N SER A 38 1.85 9.74 23.27
CA SER A 38 0.99 9.98 22.09
C SER A 38 1.66 9.54 20.79
N MET A 39 2.96 9.77 20.63
CA MET A 39 3.73 9.30 19.48
C MET A 39 3.81 7.79 19.42
N ALA A 40 4.04 7.11 20.56
CA ALA A 40 4.07 5.64 20.60
C ALA A 40 2.70 5.04 20.28
N ALA A 41 1.62 5.61 20.83
CA ALA A 41 0.26 5.17 20.54
C ALA A 41 -0.11 5.38 19.05
N ALA A 42 0.23 6.55 18.49
CA ALA A 42 -0.01 6.85 17.08
C ALA A 42 0.76 5.89 16.16
N LEU A 43 2.03 5.60 16.46
CA LEU A 43 2.84 4.65 15.71
C LEU A 43 2.23 3.25 15.74
N LEU A 44 1.82 2.77 16.93
CA LEU A 44 1.18 1.46 17.08
C LEU A 44 -0.12 1.38 16.28
N LEU A 45 -1.00 2.36 16.42
CA LEU A 45 -2.26 2.42 15.68
C LEU A 45 -2.02 2.49 14.17
N PHE A 46 -1.03 3.27 13.74
CA PHE A 46 -0.67 3.37 12.32
C PHE A 46 -0.21 2.03 11.77
N VAL A 47 0.66 1.32 12.48
CA VAL A 47 1.14 -0.02 12.07
C VAL A 47 -0.01 -1.03 12.03
N LEU A 48 -0.94 -0.99 12.97
CA LEU A 48 -2.14 -1.83 12.94
C LEU A 48 -3.01 -1.53 11.71
N CYS A 49 -3.24 -0.24 11.40
CA CYS A 49 -3.98 0.17 10.20
C CYS A 49 -3.23 -0.22 8.91
N TYR A 50 -1.90 -0.15 8.90
CA TYR A 50 -1.07 -0.59 7.79
C TYR A 50 -1.26 -2.09 7.49
N PHE A 51 -1.20 -2.96 8.51
CA PHE A 51 -1.47 -4.40 8.33
C PHE A 51 -2.94 -4.67 7.99
N TRP A 52 -3.86 -3.88 8.52
CA TRP A 52 -5.27 -3.95 8.11
C TRP A 52 -5.42 -3.63 6.63
N ALA A 53 -4.78 -2.58 6.12
CA ALA A 53 -4.79 -2.25 4.69
C ALA A 53 -4.26 -3.40 3.81
N HIS A 54 -3.17 -4.07 4.23
CA HIS A 54 -2.61 -5.22 3.51
C HIS A 54 -3.53 -6.44 3.49
N ARG A 55 -4.40 -6.61 4.49
CA ARG A 55 -5.35 -7.72 4.57
C ARG A 55 -6.70 -7.38 3.95
N SER A 56 -6.99 -6.10 3.72
CA SER A 56 -8.28 -5.65 3.22
C SER A 56 -8.42 -5.94 1.72
N ASN A 57 -9.65 -6.29 1.33
CA ASN A 57 -10.02 -6.33 -0.08
C ASN A 57 -9.99 -4.93 -0.68
N LYS A 58 -9.83 -4.82 -2.00
CA LYS A 58 -9.84 -3.50 -2.68
C LYS A 58 -11.07 -2.66 -2.36
N ARG A 59 -12.22 -3.29 -2.15
CA ARG A 59 -13.48 -2.60 -1.85
C ARG A 59 -13.44 -1.90 -0.50
N ASP A 60 -12.75 -2.48 0.48
CA ASP A 60 -12.75 -2.02 1.87
C ASP A 60 -11.48 -1.23 2.23
N MET A 61 -10.54 -1.11 1.29
CA MET A 61 -9.23 -0.50 1.50
C MET A 61 -9.30 1.01 1.82
N HIS A 62 -10.42 1.67 1.51
CA HIS A 62 -10.62 3.08 1.83
C HIS A 62 -10.65 3.33 3.35
N TRP A 63 -11.16 2.41 4.17
CA TRP A 63 -11.22 2.58 5.61
C TRP A 63 -9.84 2.68 6.27
N PRO A 64 -8.92 1.71 6.08
CA PRO A 64 -7.57 1.84 6.63
C PRO A 64 -6.79 3.02 6.05
N ILE A 65 -7.00 3.41 4.78
CA ILE A 65 -6.39 4.61 4.20
C ILE A 65 -6.84 5.87 4.94
N ILE A 66 -8.14 6.02 5.18
CA ILE A 66 -8.69 7.15 5.96
C ILE A 66 -8.13 7.15 7.39
N ALA A 67 -8.14 5.99 8.06
CA ALA A 67 -7.62 5.87 9.41
C ALA A 67 -6.14 6.25 9.50
N MET A 68 -5.29 5.76 8.60
CA MET A 68 -3.87 6.12 8.53
C MET A 68 -3.67 7.61 8.27
N THR A 69 -4.48 8.21 7.39
CA THR A 69 -4.42 9.65 7.09
C THR A 69 -4.77 10.47 8.33
N LEU A 70 -5.84 10.10 9.04
CA LEU A 70 -6.25 10.78 10.27
C LEU A 70 -5.18 10.70 11.37
N ILE A 71 -4.60 9.51 11.58
CA ILE A 71 -3.52 9.33 12.56
C ILE A 71 -2.33 10.22 12.20
N ALA A 72 -1.92 10.24 10.92
CA ALA A 72 -0.82 11.06 10.45
C ALA A 72 -1.09 12.56 10.67
N VAL A 73 -2.29 13.04 10.32
CA VAL A 73 -2.69 14.46 10.53
C VAL A 73 -2.67 14.83 12.02
N LEU A 74 -3.27 13.99 12.86
CA LEU A 74 -3.40 14.29 14.30
C LEU A 74 -2.05 14.32 15.02
N ILE A 75 -1.08 13.52 14.60
CA ILE A 75 0.22 13.45 15.26
C ILE A 75 1.24 14.44 14.68
N THR A 76 1.01 14.99 13.48
CA THR A 76 1.94 15.94 12.83
C THR A 76 2.27 17.16 13.68
N PRO A 77 1.34 17.80 14.43
CA PRO A 77 1.67 18.92 15.31
C PRO A 77 2.63 18.55 16.43
N VAL A 78 2.62 17.29 16.87
CA VAL A 78 3.49 16.79 17.95
C VAL A 78 4.82 16.30 17.39
N ASN A 79 4.78 15.60 16.25
CA ASN A 79 5.97 15.01 15.62
C ASN A 79 6.01 15.33 14.11
N PRO A 80 6.85 16.28 13.67
CA PRO A 80 7.00 16.60 12.24
C PRO A 80 7.45 15.41 11.37
N GLY A 81 8.12 14.40 11.97
CA GLY A 81 8.52 13.18 11.27
C GLY A 81 7.34 12.32 10.79
N SER A 82 6.12 12.59 11.30
CA SER A 82 4.88 11.92 10.85
C SER A 82 4.54 12.20 9.37
N ILE A 83 5.16 13.20 8.75
CA ILE A 83 5.07 13.43 7.30
C ILE A 83 5.44 12.17 6.53
N SER A 84 6.38 11.35 7.03
CA SER A 84 6.74 10.06 6.43
C SER A 84 5.57 9.06 6.39
N MET A 85 4.59 9.17 7.29
CA MET A 85 3.40 8.31 7.29
C MET A 85 2.52 8.54 6.05
N PHE A 86 2.49 9.76 5.51
CA PHE A 86 1.73 10.06 4.30
C PHE A 86 2.27 9.35 3.06
N ALA A 87 3.54 8.95 3.05
CA ALA A 87 4.09 8.14 1.97
C ALA A 87 3.40 6.78 1.88
N TYR A 88 3.07 6.16 3.02
CA TYR A 88 2.31 4.90 3.06
C TYR A 88 0.88 5.08 2.59
N VAL A 89 0.24 6.18 2.98
CA VAL A 89 -1.08 6.54 2.47
C VAL A 89 -1.04 6.66 0.96
N GLY A 90 -0.03 7.35 0.41
CA GLY A 90 0.23 7.47 -1.03
C GLY A 90 0.39 6.10 -1.71
N PHE A 91 1.15 5.19 -1.10
CA PHE A 91 1.32 3.81 -1.60
C PHE A 91 -0.02 3.10 -1.77
N PHE A 92 -0.85 3.09 -0.72
CA PHE A 92 -2.14 2.42 -0.77
C PHE A 92 -3.13 3.09 -1.73
N ILE A 93 -3.08 4.41 -1.86
CA ILE A 93 -3.86 5.12 -2.88
C ILE A 93 -3.43 4.66 -4.28
N GLY A 94 -2.13 4.57 -4.55
CA GLY A 94 -1.60 4.06 -5.81
C GLY A 94 -2.00 2.62 -6.10
N PHE A 95 -2.01 1.78 -5.07
CA PHE A 95 -2.35 0.36 -5.16
C PHE A 95 -3.85 0.10 -5.31
N ALA A 96 -4.70 0.83 -4.57
CA ALA A 96 -6.14 0.55 -4.47
C ALA A 96 -6.95 1.10 -5.64
N TYR A 97 -6.60 2.29 -6.15
CA TYR A 97 -7.48 3.05 -7.02
C TYR A 97 -7.06 3.03 -8.49
N THR A 98 -8.06 3.16 -9.39
CA THR A 98 -7.84 3.37 -10.82
C THR A 98 -7.33 4.79 -11.09
N THR A 99 -6.90 5.08 -12.33
CA THR A 99 -6.17 6.32 -12.65
C THR A 99 -6.87 7.61 -12.24
N LYS A 100 -8.17 7.74 -12.51
CA LYS A 100 -8.92 8.99 -12.18
C LYS A 100 -9.01 9.24 -10.66
N PRO A 101 -9.57 8.31 -9.83
CA PRO A 101 -9.63 8.52 -8.38
C PRO A 101 -8.25 8.56 -7.74
N TYR A 102 -7.26 7.83 -8.28
CA TYR A 102 -5.87 7.92 -7.83
C TYR A 102 -5.32 9.35 -7.91
N LEU A 103 -5.43 9.99 -9.09
CA LEU A 103 -4.93 11.36 -9.28
C LEU A 103 -5.66 12.35 -8.37
N LEU A 104 -6.98 12.22 -8.24
CA LEU A 104 -7.77 13.08 -7.36
C LEU A 104 -7.33 12.95 -5.90
N LEU A 105 -7.20 11.72 -5.39
CA LEU A 105 -6.79 11.46 -4.01
C LEU A 105 -5.34 11.87 -3.76
N LEU A 106 -4.44 11.67 -4.72
CA LEU A 106 -3.05 12.11 -4.61
C LEU A 106 -2.94 13.63 -4.56
N THR A 107 -3.74 14.34 -5.39
CA THR A 107 -3.82 15.80 -5.35
C THR A 107 -4.39 16.29 -4.03
N ALA A 108 -5.46 15.66 -3.52
CA ALA A 108 -6.05 15.99 -2.22
C ALA A 108 -5.05 15.77 -1.08
N LEU A 109 -4.30 14.66 -1.11
CA LEU A 109 -3.27 14.36 -0.12
C LEU A 109 -2.12 15.38 -0.17
N SER A 110 -1.71 15.79 -1.38
CA SER A 110 -0.69 16.82 -1.56
C SER A 110 -1.17 18.18 -1.05
N ALA A 111 -2.42 18.56 -1.34
CA ALA A 111 -3.03 19.78 -0.83
C ALA A 111 -3.13 19.76 0.72
N LEU A 112 -3.49 18.63 1.30
CA LEU A 112 -3.50 18.45 2.75
C LEU A 112 -2.11 18.65 3.36
N LEU A 113 -1.06 18.10 2.75
CA LEU A 113 0.32 18.30 3.20
C LEU A 113 0.75 19.77 3.10
N LEU A 114 0.38 20.48 2.03
CA LEU A 114 0.63 21.92 1.89
C LEU A 114 -0.06 22.71 3.00
N LEU A 115 -1.31 22.38 3.30
CA LEU A 115 -2.08 23.02 4.35
C LEU A 115 -1.45 22.79 5.73
N LEU A 116 -1.03 21.55 6.03
CA LEU A 116 -0.34 21.22 7.28
C LEU A 116 0.99 21.96 7.39
N ASN A 117 1.75 22.04 6.28
CA ASN A 117 2.99 22.80 6.27
C ASN A 117 2.76 24.28 6.57
N TRP A 118 1.73 24.86 5.96
CA TRP A 118 1.36 26.26 6.20
C TRP A 118 0.97 26.51 7.68
N GLN A 119 0.13 25.66 8.23
CA GLN A 119 -0.38 25.83 9.60
C GLN A 119 0.67 25.59 10.69
N LEU A 120 1.61 24.66 10.46
CA LEU A 120 2.55 24.20 11.47
C LEU A 120 3.96 24.77 11.29
N ASP A 121 4.16 25.63 10.28
CA ASP A 121 5.47 26.22 9.95
C ASP A 121 6.61 25.19 9.94
N ILE A 122 6.32 24.03 9.31
CA ILE A 122 7.27 22.92 9.24
C ILE A 122 8.47 23.36 8.42
N LYS A 123 9.67 23.18 8.94
CA LYS A 123 10.92 23.60 8.28
C LYS A 123 10.97 23.05 6.86
N TRP A 124 11.12 23.93 5.90
CA TRP A 124 11.10 23.66 4.46
C TRP A 124 11.94 22.46 4.01
N PRO A 125 13.17 22.20 4.53
CA PRO A 125 13.96 21.05 4.11
C PRO A 125 13.25 19.70 4.36
N TYR A 126 12.58 19.55 5.50
CA TYR A 126 11.84 18.31 5.81
C TYR A 126 10.64 18.13 4.90
N PHE A 127 9.95 19.20 4.59
CA PHE A 127 8.77 19.15 3.75
C PHE A 127 9.11 18.82 2.28
N VAL A 128 10.17 19.43 1.73
CA VAL A 128 10.58 19.24 0.33
C VAL A 128 11.22 17.86 0.13
N SER A 129 12.00 17.35 1.09
CA SER A 129 12.68 16.07 0.97
C SER A 129 11.78 14.87 1.28
N MET A 130 10.88 14.99 2.25
CA MET A 130 10.09 13.88 2.79
C MET A 130 8.58 14.04 2.62
N GLY A 131 8.11 15.19 2.16
CA GLY A 131 6.69 15.46 1.97
C GLY A 131 6.18 15.02 0.59
N ILE A 132 5.73 15.97 -0.21
CA ILE A 132 5.07 15.72 -1.49
C ILE A 132 5.87 14.84 -2.45
N PRO A 133 7.18 15.07 -2.68
CA PRO A 133 7.95 14.22 -3.61
C PRO A 133 7.97 12.76 -3.19
N MET A 134 8.10 12.48 -1.89
CA MET A 134 8.10 11.13 -1.36
C MET A 134 6.73 10.47 -1.51
N VAL A 135 5.65 11.20 -1.20
CA VAL A 135 4.28 10.70 -1.38
C VAL A 135 4.02 10.34 -2.84
N ILE A 136 4.41 11.20 -3.78
CA ILE A 136 4.27 10.95 -5.22
C ILE A 136 5.09 9.72 -5.62
N ALA A 137 6.39 9.68 -5.28
CA ALA A 137 7.28 8.57 -5.64
C ALA A 137 6.76 7.24 -5.09
N VAL A 138 6.39 7.18 -3.81
CA VAL A 138 5.90 5.95 -3.17
C VAL A 138 4.54 5.52 -3.72
N SER A 139 3.69 6.46 -4.11
CA SER A 139 2.41 6.13 -4.76
C SER A 139 2.62 5.44 -6.13
N PHE A 140 3.68 5.80 -6.87
CA PHE A 140 4.08 5.10 -8.09
C PHE A 140 4.48 3.65 -7.83
N PHE A 141 5.19 3.37 -6.73
CA PHE A 141 5.49 1.98 -6.34
C PHE A 141 4.22 1.18 -6.08
N GLY A 142 3.20 1.77 -5.46
CA GLY A 142 1.89 1.14 -5.32
C GLY A 142 1.25 0.78 -6.67
N ARG A 143 1.40 1.66 -7.67
CA ARG A 143 0.92 1.42 -9.05
C ARG A 143 1.69 0.30 -9.74
N ILE A 144 3.02 0.28 -9.61
CA ILE A 144 3.89 -0.76 -10.18
C ILE A 144 3.52 -2.12 -9.57
N GLU A 145 3.34 -2.17 -8.25
CA GLU A 145 2.97 -3.41 -7.56
C GLU A 145 1.61 -3.93 -8.02
N LEU A 146 0.63 -3.05 -8.19
CA LEU A 146 -0.66 -3.40 -8.77
C LEU A 146 -0.52 -3.97 -10.19
N ALA A 147 0.33 -3.37 -11.03
CA ALA A 147 0.58 -3.85 -12.40
C ALA A 147 1.23 -5.24 -12.39
N ARG A 148 2.23 -5.47 -11.54
CA ARG A 148 2.89 -6.78 -11.36
C ARG A 148 1.90 -7.86 -10.92
N LEU A 149 1.06 -7.57 -9.94
CA LEU A 149 0.05 -8.52 -9.48
C LEU A 149 -0.97 -8.86 -10.57
N ARG A 150 -1.37 -7.90 -11.38
CA ARG A 150 -2.26 -8.16 -12.52
C ARG A 150 -1.61 -9.05 -13.57
N GLN A 151 -0.34 -8.81 -13.86
CA GLN A 151 0.42 -9.63 -14.80
C GLN A 151 0.55 -11.08 -14.30
N GLN A 152 0.93 -11.28 -13.03
CA GLN A 152 1.03 -12.60 -12.42
C GLN A 152 -0.30 -13.36 -12.45
N LEU A 153 -1.41 -12.69 -12.17
CA LEU A 153 -2.74 -13.29 -12.24
C LEU A 153 -3.10 -13.69 -13.67
N ALA A 154 -2.79 -12.85 -14.67
CA ALA A 154 -3.03 -13.17 -16.07
C ALA A 154 -2.18 -14.37 -16.54
N GLU A 155 -0.92 -14.45 -16.13
CA GLU A 155 -0.03 -15.57 -16.41
C GLU A 155 -0.54 -16.89 -15.78
N GLN A 156 -1.02 -16.83 -14.54
CA GLN A 156 -1.61 -17.98 -13.86
C GLN A 156 -2.89 -18.46 -14.57
N GLN A 157 -3.77 -17.53 -14.95
CA GLN A 157 -4.99 -17.86 -15.67
C GLN A 157 -4.69 -18.52 -17.02
N SER A 158 -3.75 -17.98 -17.80
CA SER A 158 -3.35 -18.56 -19.08
C SER A 158 -2.73 -19.96 -18.91
N ALA A 159 -1.92 -20.16 -17.88
CA ALA A 159 -1.34 -21.48 -17.58
C ALA A 159 -2.40 -22.51 -17.19
N ASP A 160 -3.43 -22.10 -16.45
CA ASP A 160 -4.52 -23.00 -16.06
C ASP A 160 -5.44 -23.32 -17.26
N GLU A 161 -5.69 -22.35 -18.16
CA GLU A 161 -6.42 -22.59 -19.41
C GLU A 161 -5.69 -23.59 -20.31
N ILE A 162 -4.36 -23.45 -20.48
CA ILE A 162 -3.54 -24.39 -21.24
C ILE A 162 -3.63 -25.83 -20.67
N LYS A 163 -3.55 -25.95 -19.33
CA LYS A 163 -3.69 -27.25 -18.66
C LYS A 163 -5.08 -27.88 -18.89
N GLN A 164 -6.14 -27.07 -18.84
CA GLN A 164 -7.48 -27.54 -19.11
C GLN A 164 -7.66 -27.99 -20.56
N LEU A 165 -7.13 -27.24 -21.52
CA LEU A 165 -7.15 -27.62 -22.93
C LEU A 165 -6.40 -28.93 -23.17
N ALA A 166 -5.20 -29.11 -22.63
CA ALA A 166 -4.42 -30.33 -22.74
C ALA A 166 -5.15 -31.52 -22.11
N ALA A 167 -5.83 -31.34 -20.98
CA ALA A 167 -6.63 -32.39 -20.36
C ALA A 167 -7.86 -32.79 -21.23
N MET A 168 -8.50 -31.79 -21.86
CA MET A 168 -9.61 -32.06 -22.80
C MET A 168 -9.13 -32.82 -24.03
N GLU A 169 -8.02 -32.44 -24.64
CA GLU A 169 -7.44 -33.13 -25.79
C GLU A 169 -7.10 -34.59 -25.45
N LEU A 170 -6.52 -34.83 -24.28
CA LEU A 170 -6.23 -36.19 -23.81
C LEU A 170 -7.51 -37.03 -23.65
N ASN A 171 -8.56 -36.45 -23.11
CA ASN A 171 -9.84 -37.11 -22.94
C ASN A 171 -10.50 -37.43 -24.32
N ILE A 172 -10.44 -36.50 -25.27
CA ILE A 172 -10.94 -36.71 -26.63
C ILE A 172 -10.15 -37.81 -27.31
N SER A 173 -8.83 -37.86 -27.18
CA SER A 173 -7.99 -38.92 -27.77
C SER A 173 -8.30 -40.29 -27.17
N ARG A 174 -8.53 -40.38 -25.85
CA ARG A 174 -8.95 -41.60 -25.17
C ARG A 174 -10.32 -42.11 -25.68
N LEU A 175 -11.30 -41.20 -25.82
CA LEU A 175 -12.62 -41.54 -26.33
C LEU A 175 -12.58 -42.04 -27.80
N LYS A 176 -11.73 -41.40 -28.64
CA LYS A 176 -11.53 -41.85 -30.02
C LYS A 176 -10.89 -43.25 -30.10
N ALA A 177 -9.90 -43.52 -29.22
CA ALA A 177 -9.25 -44.82 -29.16
C ALA A 177 -10.26 -45.92 -28.75
N SER A 178 -11.06 -45.67 -27.71
CA SER A 178 -12.08 -46.61 -27.24
C SER A 178 -13.22 -46.88 -28.27
N ALA A 179 -13.58 -45.87 -29.06
CA ALA A 179 -14.58 -46.03 -30.12
C ALA A 179 -14.03 -46.80 -31.32
N GLY A 180 -12.72 -46.70 -31.62
CA GLY A 180 -12.07 -47.46 -32.69
C GLY A 180 -11.84 -48.95 -32.37
N GLU A 181 -11.80 -49.34 -31.10
CA GLU A 181 -11.68 -50.73 -30.65
C GLU A 181 -13.04 -51.48 -30.67
N GLN A 182 -14.15 -50.77 -30.78
CA GLN A 182 -15.52 -51.36 -30.81
C GLN A 182 -16.09 -51.54 -32.23
N ALA A 183 -15.37 -51.09 -33.24
CA ALA A 183 -15.74 -51.24 -34.67
C ALA A 183 -14.93 -52.33 -35.36
#